data_eb6de003a29869d5cac8240d5cae3e83
#
_entry.id   eb6de003a29869d5cac8240d5cae3e83
#
_cell.length_a   1.000
_cell.length_b   1.000
_cell.length_c   1.000
_cell.angle_alpha   90.00
_cell.angle_beta   90.00
_cell.angle_gamma   90.00
#
_symmetry.space_group_name_H-M   'P 1'
#
loop_
_entity.id
_entity.type
_entity.pdbx_description
1 polymer ?
#
loop_
_entity_poly.entity_id
_entity_poly.type
_entity_poly.pdbx_seq_one_letter_code
_entity_poly.pdbx_strand_id
1 'polypeptide(L)'
;RAEGSHGRAQQVQAERLQASADQLRAAASAVHATPELALFAGEGERGSARLLQAESLVLPHGCRAPLQLDIRRGQRIAVVGDNGSGKSTLLRVLAGQLPARSGNVQRHAPLALLDQQLLGLSGERSILDTVQAANPAADTGELRTRLALLGLDAQRIQRAAHHLSDGERVKGALASVLYADPAPQMLLLDEPGNALDLGALQALEELLVAWPGALVMVSHDRHLLQALQPTQVLQVSAEGWQWRDAL
;
A
#
# COMPACT_ATOMS: atom_id res chain seq x y z
N ARG A 1 9.56 -1.10 -49.47
CA ARG A 1 10.44 -1.98 -48.65
C ARG A 1 11.09 -1.25 -47.44
N ALA A 2 10.73 0.02 -47.15
CA ALA A 2 11.37 0.82 -46.08
C ALA A 2 10.57 0.85 -44.74
N GLU A 3 9.29 0.52 -44.74
CA GLU A 3 8.45 0.63 -43.52
C GLU A 3 8.60 -0.54 -42.51
N GLY A 4 9.13 -1.69 -42.96
CA GLY A 4 9.33 -2.85 -42.08
C GLY A 4 10.57 -2.77 -41.18
N SER A 5 11.52 -1.88 -41.44
CA SER A 5 12.77 -1.78 -40.67
C SER A 5 12.64 -0.86 -39.45
N HIS A 6 11.80 0.18 -39.52
CA HIS A 6 11.57 1.09 -38.38
C HIS A 6 10.79 0.45 -37.25
N GLY A 7 9.77 -0.36 -37.56
CA GLY A 7 9.00 -1.09 -36.53
C GLY A 7 9.82 -2.14 -35.76
N ARG A 8 10.69 -2.86 -36.45
CA ARG A 8 11.61 -3.83 -35.83
C ARG A 8 12.67 -3.16 -34.93
N ALA A 9 13.18 -2.00 -35.34
CA ALA A 9 14.16 -1.27 -34.52
C ALA A 9 13.55 -0.72 -33.24
N GLN A 10 12.31 -0.21 -33.29
CA GLN A 10 11.58 0.25 -32.11
C GLN A 10 11.21 -0.90 -31.16
N GLN A 11 10.83 -2.05 -31.70
CA GLN A 11 10.50 -3.23 -30.90
C GLN A 11 11.72 -3.80 -30.18
N VAL A 12 12.86 -3.89 -30.86
CA VAL A 12 14.14 -4.32 -30.26
C VAL A 12 14.63 -3.31 -29.20
N GLN A 13 14.38 -2.03 -29.39
CA GLN A 13 14.75 -1.00 -28.42
C GLN A 13 13.85 -1.06 -27.18
N ALA A 14 12.56 -1.30 -27.35
CA ALA A 14 11.62 -1.51 -26.25
C ALA A 14 11.96 -2.78 -25.44
N GLU A 15 12.27 -3.89 -26.11
CA GLU A 15 12.69 -5.15 -25.47
C GLU A 15 14.02 -4.99 -24.70
N ARG A 16 14.98 -4.23 -25.24
CA ARG A 16 16.25 -3.93 -24.55
C ARG A 16 16.05 -3.04 -23.33
N LEU A 17 15.17 -2.05 -23.40
CA LEU A 17 14.84 -1.19 -22.27
C LEU A 17 14.12 -1.99 -21.17
N GLN A 18 13.23 -2.89 -21.56
CA GLN A 18 12.52 -3.75 -20.63
C GLN A 18 13.46 -4.77 -19.97
N ALA A 19 14.34 -5.43 -20.74
CA ALA A 19 15.35 -6.34 -20.22
C ALA A 19 16.36 -5.63 -19.30
N SER A 20 16.75 -4.38 -19.62
CA SER A 20 17.64 -3.58 -18.76
C SER A 20 16.94 -3.16 -17.46
N ALA A 21 15.65 -2.82 -17.51
CA ALA A 21 14.84 -2.53 -16.33
C ALA A 21 14.69 -3.76 -15.44
N ASP A 22 14.46 -4.95 -16.02
CA ASP A 22 14.35 -6.21 -15.29
C ASP A 22 15.69 -6.65 -14.68
N GLN A 23 16.80 -6.43 -15.37
CA GLN A 23 18.14 -6.65 -14.81
C GLN A 23 18.47 -5.70 -13.66
N LEU A 24 18.09 -4.43 -13.77
CA LEU A 24 18.24 -3.46 -12.68
C LEU A 24 17.36 -3.82 -11.48
N ARG A 25 16.14 -4.30 -11.71
CA ARG A 25 15.26 -4.80 -10.66
C ARG A 25 15.83 -6.05 -9.98
N ALA A 26 16.33 -7.01 -10.75
CA ALA A 26 16.96 -8.21 -10.22
C ALA A 26 18.25 -7.90 -9.42
N ALA A 27 19.04 -6.93 -9.89
CA ALA A 27 20.23 -6.46 -9.16
C ALA A 27 19.86 -5.68 -7.88
N ALA A 28 18.81 -4.86 -7.91
CA ALA A 28 18.30 -4.15 -6.74
C ALA A 28 17.73 -5.14 -5.70
N SER A 29 16.97 -6.16 -6.12
CA SER A 29 16.44 -7.18 -5.22
C SER A 29 17.53 -8.09 -4.62
N ALA A 30 18.64 -8.30 -5.31
CA ALA A 30 19.77 -9.08 -4.80
C ALA A 30 20.61 -8.32 -3.75
N VAL A 31 20.56 -6.98 -3.74
CA VAL A 31 21.29 -6.13 -2.78
C VAL A 31 20.48 -5.85 -1.52
N HIS A 32 19.15 -6.00 -1.57
CA HIS A 32 18.26 -5.77 -0.45
C HIS A 32 17.61 -7.09 0.02
N ALA A 33 18.42 -7.99 0.60
CA ALA A 33 17.90 -8.84 1.66
C ALA A 33 17.52 -7.86 2.80
N THR A 34 16.26 -7.40 2.77
CA THR A 34 15.72 -6.46 3.75
C THR A 34 15.83 -7.11 5.13
N PRO A 35 16.63 -6.58 6.07
CA PRO A 35 16.60 -7.10 7.42
C PRO A 35 15.19 -6.84 7.95
N GLU A 36 14.45 -7.92 8.13
CA GLU A 36 13.26 -8.05 8.96
C GLU A 36 12.46 -6.78 9.22
N LEU A 37 11.56 -6.45 8.30
CA LEU A 37 10.36 -5.67 8.61
C LEU A 37 9.49 -6.34 9.72
N ALA A 38 9.90 -7.48 10.24
CA ALA A 38 9.38 -8.11 11.45
C ALA A 38 9.40 -7.19 12.68
N LEU A 39 10.22 -6.12 12.68
CA LEU A 39 10.19 -5.06 13.68
C LEU A 39 8.93 -4.16 13.60
N PHE A 40 8.13 -4.27 12.54
CA PHE A 40 6.90 -3.48 12.39
C PHE A 40 5.66 -4.14 13.00
N ALA A 41 5.65 -5.44 13.12
CA ALA A 41 4.68 -6.11 13.96
C ALA A 41 5.16 -5.89 15.40
N GLY A 42 4.69 -4.84 16.04
CA GLY A 42 4.73 -4.82 17.51
C GLY A 42 4.30 -6.20 17.96
N GLU A 43 4.89 -6.73 19.03
CA GLU A 43 4.53 -7.99 19.70
C GLU A 43 3.06 -8.00 20.18
N GLY A 44 2.15 -7.51 19.32
CA GLY A 44 0.72 -7.70 19.47
C GLY A 44 0.51 -9.20 19.40
N GLU A 45 0.24 -9.79 20.58
CA GLU A 45 -0.17 -11.14 20.82
C GLU A 45 -0.81 -11.76 19.57
N ARG A 46 -0.50 -13.04 19.31
CA ARG A 46 -1.21 -13.91 18.37
C ARG A 46 -2.70 -14.05 18.74
N GLY A 47 -3.33 -12.92 19.06
CA GLY A 47 -4.74 -12.75 19.35
C GLY A 47 -5.57 -12.90 18.09
N SER A 48 -6.86 -13.06 18.24
CA SER A 48 -7.89 -13.31 17.23
C SER A 48 -7.49 -12.90 15.82
N ALA A 49 -7.39 -13.87 14.94
CA ALA A 49 -6.99 -13.63 13.55
C ALA A 49 -7.89 -12.62 12.81
N ARG A 50 -9.04 -12.23 13.36
CA ARG A 50 -10.03 -11.32 12.74
C ARG A 50 -9.69 -9.87 13.06
N LEU A 51 -9.46 -9.06 12.02
CA LEU A 51 -9.12 -7.65 12.14
C LEU A 51 -10.33 -6.74 11.84
N LEU A 52 -11.19 -7.17 10.91
CA LEU A 52 -12.39 -6.43 10.54
C LEU A 52 -13.49 -7.40 10.10
N GLN A 53 -14.73 -7.08 10.47
CA GLN A 53 -15.93 -7.78 10.00
C GLN A 53 -16.94 -6.76 9.48
N ALA A 54 -17.54 -7.03 8.32
CA ALA A 54 -18.66 -6.28 7.79
C ALA A 54 -19.81 -7.23 7.49
N GLU A 55 -21.00 -6.89 7.98
CA GLU A 55 -22.21 -7.70 7.84
C GLU A 55 -23.28 -6.90 7.10
N SER A 56 -23.80 -7.50 6.03
CA SER A 56 -24.85 -6.89 5.16
C SER A 56 -24.55 -5.45 4.79
N LEU A 57 -23.26 -5.16 4.54
CA LEU A 57 -22.75 -3.82 4.27
C LEU A 57 -23.25 -3.32 2.93
N VAL A 58 -24.01 -2.23 2.92
CA VAL A 58 -24.44 -1.52 1.71
C VAL A 58 -23.74 -0.17 1.65
N LEU A 59 -23.06 0.10 0.55
CA LEU A 59 -22.31 1.34 0.35
C LEU A 59 -23.24 2.56 0.10
N PRO A 60 -22.84 3.77 0.52
CA PRO A 60 -23.57 5.00 0.20
C PRO A 60 -23.52 5.33 -1.29
N HIS A 61 -22.42 4.99 -1.96
CA HIS A 61 -22.19 5.21 -3.40
C HIS A 61 -21.61 3.95 -4.06
N GLY A 62 -21.87 3.75 -5.35
CA GLY A 62 -21.45 2.59 -6.13
C GLY A 62 -22.38 1.40 -5.97
N CYS A 63 -21.84 0.20 -5.84
CA CYS A 63 -22.59 -1.05 -5.72
C CYS A 63 -23.55 -1.03 -4.52
N ARG A 64 -24.81 -1.40 -4.76
CA ARG A 64 -25.87 -1.42 -3.73
C ARG A 64 -26.14 -2.80 -3.17
N ALA A 65 -25.52 -3.83 -3.72
CA ALA A 65 -25.64 -5.19 -3.19
C ALA A 65 -25.00 -5.26 -1.79
N PRO A 66 -25.61 -6.00 -0.85
CA PRO A 66 -25.03 -6.20 0.47
C PRO A 66 -23.74 -7.03 0.37
N LEU A 67 -22.71 -6.60 1.11
CA LEU A 67 -21.40 -7.26 1.18
C LEU A 67 -21.23 -7.91 2.55
N GLN A 68 -20.72 -9.15 2.55
CA GLN A 68 -20.18 -9.84 3.71
C GLN A 68 -18.66 -9.87 3.60
N LEU A 69 -17.95 -9.43 4.63
CA LEU A 69 -16.50 -9.34 4.63
C LEU A 69 -15.95 -9.76 5.99
N ASP A 70 -14.97 -10.65 6.01
CA ASP A 70 -14.22 -11.07 7.19
C ASP A 70 -12.73 -10.99 6.86
N ILE A 71 -12.03 -10.00 7.41
CA ILE A 71 -10.61 -9.77 7.15
C ILE A 71 -9.79 -10.25 8.33
N ARG A 72 -8.83 -11.10 8.03
CA ARG A 72 -7.95 -11.71 9.01
C ARG A 72 -6.50 -11.28 8.80
N ARG A 73 -5.70 -11.43 9.84
CA ARG A 73 -4.26 -11.13 9.80
C ARG A 73 -3.58 -11.86 8.65
N GLY A 74 -2.70 -11.18 7.94
CA GLY A 74 -1.93 -11.71 6.82
C GLY A 74 -2.71 -11.93 5.52
N GLN A 75 -4.03 -11.68 5.51
CA GLN A 75 -4.78 -11.74 4.26
C GLN A 75 -4.43 -10.55 3.36
N ARG A 76 -4.34 -10.84 2.05
CA ARG A 76 -4.10 -9.84 1.00
C ARG A 76 -5.25 -9.91 0.01
N ILE A 77 -6.11 -8.89 0.03
CA ILE A 77 -7.34 -8.84 -0.76
C ILE A 77 -7.20 -7.77 -1.83
N ALA A 78 -7.31 -8.15 -3.10
CA ALA A 78 -7.44 -7.21 -4.20
C ALA A 78 -8.92 -6.91 -4.46
N VAL A 79 -9.29 -5.64 -4.56
CA VAL A 79 -10.64 -5.19 -4.93
C VAL A 79 -10.60 -4.68 -6.36
N VAL A 80 -11.32 -5.35 -7.25
CA VAL A 80 -11.31 -5.07 -8.68
C VAL A 80 -12.73 -4.78 -9.20
N GLY A 81 -12.83 -4.01 -10.28
CA GLY A 81 -14.10 -3.65 -10.91
C GLY A 81 -14.01 -2.32 -11.65
N ASP A 82 -15.07 -1.97 -12.35
CA ASP A 82 -15.14 -0.76 -13.17
C ASP A 82 -14.99 0.53 -12.36
N ASN A 83 -14.64 1.61 -13.03
CA ASN A 83 -14.63 2.94 -12.42
C ASN A 83 -16.03 3.32 -11.96
N GLY A 84 -16.13 3.92 -10.76
CA GLY A 84 -17.43 4.28 -10.17
C GLY A 84 -18.18 3.12 -9.52
N SER A 85 -17.69 1.88 -9.56
CA SER A 85 -18.34 0.71 -8.95
C SER A 85 -18.40 0.75 -7.42
N GLY A 86 -17.63 1.64 -6.77
CA GLY A 86 -17.66 1.83 -5.31
C GLY A 86 -16.42 1.30 -4.58
N LYS A 87 -15.32 0.97 -5.27
CA LYS A 87 -14.08 0.46 -4.65
C LYS A 87 -13.51 1.40 -3.58
N SER A 88 -13.24 2.65 -3.95
CA SER A 88 -12.76 3.68 -3.00
C SER A 88 -13.77 3.98 -1.90
N THR A 89 -15.07 3.95 -2.22
CA THR A 89 -16.15 4.10 -1.24
C THR A 89 -16.09 2.96 -0.21
N LEU A 90 -15.87 1.71 -0.67
CA LEU A 90 -15.69 0.57 0.24
C LEU A 90 -14.53 0.82 1.20
N LEU A 91 -13.35 1.17 0.70
CA LEU A 91 -12.18 1.41 1.55
C LEU A 91 -12.45 2.52 2.59
N ARG A 92 -13.06 3.63 2.19
CA ARG A 92 -13.43 4.73 3.10
C ARG A 92 -14.45 4.32 4.15
N VAL A 93 -15.44 3.48 3.80
CA VAL A 93 -16.40 2.92 4.76
C VAL A 93 -15.69 1.97 5.73
N LEU A 94 -14.83 1.08 5.24
CA LEU A 94 -14.03 0.19 6.08
C LEU A 94 -13.10 0.98 7.01
N ALA A 95 -12.53 2.09 6.55
CA ALA A 95 -11.72 3.01 7.36
C ALA A 95 -12.52 3.83 8.38
N GLY A 96 -13.84 3.88 8.26
CA GLY A 96 -14.70 4.72 9.11
C GLY A 96 -14.75 6.18 8.71
N GLN A 97 -14.22 6.54 7.55
CA GLN A 97 -14.26 7.90 7.01
C GLN A 97 -15.58 8.25 6.36
N LEU A 98 -16.35 7.24 5.94
CA LEU A 98 -17.70 7.39 5.41
C LEU A 98 -18.67 6.46 6.15
N PRO A 99 -19.90 6.92 6.44
CA PRO A 99 -20.93 6.04 6.99
C PRO A 99 -21.42 5.06 5.91
N ALA A 100 -21.68 3.83 6.31
CA ALA A 100 -22.41 2.88 5.47
C ALA A 100 -23.84 3.36 5.27
N ARG A 101 -24.48 3.00 4.15
CA ARG A 101 -25.92 3.20 3.94
C ARG A 101 -26.74 2.29 4.86
N SER A 102 -26.31 1.04 5.02
CA SER A 102 -26.87 0.07 5.96
C SER A 102 -25.85 -1.05 6.22
N GLY A 103 -26.14 -1.91 7.20
CA GLY A 103 -25.23 -2.95 7.65
C GLY A 103 -24.29 -2.45 8.76
N ASN A 104 -23.38 -3.30 9.16
CA ASN A 104 -22.46 -3.01 10.26
C ASN A 104 -21.01 -3.30 9.88
N VAL A 105 -20.07 -2.48 10.38
CA VAL A 105 -18.62 -2.69 10.25
C VAL A 105 -18.00 -2.65 11.63
N GLN A 106 -17.47 -3.80 12.06
CA GLN A 106 -16.73 -3.95 13.32
C GLN A 106 -15.24 -3.98 13.03
N ARG A 107 -14.49 -3.09 13.67
CA ARG A 107 -13.03 -2.98 13.58
C ARG A 107 -12.45 -3.50 14.88
N HIS A 108 -11.71 -4.60 14.79
CA HIS A 108 -11.11 -5.28 15.94
C HIS A 108 -9.65 -4.92 16.15
N ALA A 109 -9.06 -4.21 15.18
CA ALA A 109 -7.67 -3.77 15.22
C ALA A 109 -7.51 -2.39 14.58
N PRO A 110 -6.44 -1.66 14.94
CA PRO A 110 -6.06 -0.43 14.24
C PRO A 110 -5.81 -0.68 12.76
N LEU A 111 -6.27 0.23 11.92
CA LEU A 111 -6.08 0.21 10.49
C LEU A 111 -5.72 1.60 9.97
N ALA A 112 -5.08 1.63 8.81
CA ALA A 112 -4.79 2.87 8.10
C ALA A 112 -5.26 2.78 6.64
N LEU A 113 -5.81 3.88 6.13
CA LEU A 113 -6.11 4.07 4.71
C LEU A 113 -4.99 4.89 4.10
N LEU A 114 -4.33 4.32 3.10
CA LEU A 114 -3.30 4.96 2.29
C LEU A 114 -3.88 5.30 0.93
N ASP A 115 -4.05 6.57 0.68
CA ASP A 115 -4.42 7.11 -0.62
C ASP A 115 -3.25 7.91 -1.20
N GLN A 116 -3.44 8.41 -2.41
CA GLN A 116 -2.44 9.21 -3.10
C GLN A 116 -2.02 10.47 -2.32
N GLN A 117 -2.89 11.04 -1.49
CA GLN A 117 -2.58 12.24 -0.71
C GLN A 117 -1.68 11.93 0.49
N LEU A 118 -1.87 10.78 1.14
CA LEU A 118 -1.04 10.36 2.28
C LEU A 118 0.37 9.94 1.87
N LEU A 119 0.54 9.39 0.66
CA LEU A 119 1.86 9.04 0.13
C LEU A 119 2.66 10.26 -0.36
N GLY A 120 2.04 11.42 -0.44
CA GLY A 120 2.66 12.68 -0.82
C GLY A 120 3.18 13.48 0.37
N LEU A 121 4.17 12.98 1.12
CA LEU A 121 4.89 13.82 2.08
C LEU A 121 5.34 15.11 1.39
N SER A 122 4.81 16.25 1.82
CA SER A 122 5.11 17.56 1.22
C SER A 122 5.30 18.61 2.32
N GLY A 123 6.00 19.69 1.98
CA GLY A 123 6.17 20.85 2.85
C GLY A 123 7.49 20.87 3.62
N GLU A 124 7.50 21.69 4.69
CA GLU A 124 8.69 22.02 5.46
C GLU A 124 9.02 20.99 6.57
N ARG A 125 8.10 20.09 6.87
CA ARG A 125 8.34 19.07 7.89
C ARG A 125 9.33 18.02 7.41
N SER A 126 10.21 17.60 8.31
CA SER A 126 11.08 16.46 8.05
C SER A 126 10.35 15.14 8.22
N ILE A 127 10.94 14.04 7.69
CA ILE A 127 10.43 12.69 7.92
C ILE A 127 10.41 12.39 9.43
N LEU A 128 11.48 12.74 10.14
CA LEU A 128 11.59 12.48 11.58
C LEU A 128 10.48 13.18 12.35
N ASP A 129 10.22 14.47 12.06
CA ASP A 129 9.14 15.22 12.72
C ASP A 129 7.77 14.62 12.42
N THR A 130 7.56 14.15 11.20
CA THR A 130 6.29 13.53 10.79
C THR A 130 6.05 12.21 11.52
N VAL A 131 7.06 11.36 11.59
CA VAL A 131 6.99 10.08 12.30
C VAL A 131 6.86 10.28 13.81
N GLN A 132 7.61 11.24 14.38
CA GLN A 132 7.51 11.58 15.80
C GLN A 132 6.11 12.14 16.15
N ALA A 133 5.49 12.90 15.25
CA ALA A 133 4.12 13.39 15.45
C ALA A 133 3.08 12.26 15.41
N ALA A 134 3.33 11.21 14.64
CA ALA A 134 2.46 10.03 14.57
C ALA A 134 2.62 9.10 15.79
N ASN A 135 3.78 9.16 16.48
CA ASN A 135 4.04 8.43 17.72
C ASN A 135 4.83 9.33 18.69
N PRO A 136 4.15 10.23 19.41
CA PRO A 136 4.81 11.18 20.29
C PRO A 136 5.54 10.53 21.47
N ALA A 137 5.14 9.33 21.88
CA ALA A 137 5.73 8.60 23.00
C ALA A 137 7.00 7.82 22.64
N ALA A 138 7.27 7.62 21.34
CA ALA A 138 8.43 6.85 20.88
C ALA A 138 9.75 7.59 21.17
N ASP A 139 10.78 6.83 21.54
CA ASP A 139 12.12 7.36 21.64
C ASP A 139 12.67 7.78 20.27
N THR A 140 13.20 8.98 20.17
CA THR A 140 13.72 9.53 18.92
C THR A 140 14.90 8.71 18.36
N GLY A 141 15.72 8.10 19.22
CA GLY A 141 16.82 7.22 18.81
C GLY A 141 16.31 5.93 18.17
N GLU A 142 15.27 5.35 18.75
CA GLU A 142 14.58 4.18 18.19
C GLU A 142 13.96 4.50 16.83
N LEU A 143 13.25 5.62 16.69
CA LEU A 143 12.68 6.05 15.40
C LEU A 143 13.76 6.25 14.33
N ARG A 144 14.90 6.86 14.68
CA ARG A 144 16.04 7.00 13.77
C ARG A 144 16.59 5.65 13.32
N THR A 145 16.69 4.68 14.22
CA THR A 145 17.13 3.33 13.91
C THR A 145 16.17 2.64 12.95
N ARG A 146 14.86 2.72 13.22
CA ARG A 146 13.82 2.16 12.34
C ARG A 146 13.82 2.81 10.95
N LEU A 147 13.98 4.14 10.87
CA LEU A 147 14.08 4.87 9.60
C LEU A 147 15.36 4.49 8.81
N ALA A 148 16.47 4.28 9.50
CA ALA A 148 17.71 3.80 8.89
C ALA A 148 17.55 2.40 8.26
N LEU A 149 16.77 1.51 8.88
CA LEU A 149 16.42 0.19 8.32
C LEU A 149 15.60 0.30 7.01
N LEU A 150 14.87 1.41 6.80
CA LEU A 150 14.19 1.71 5.54
C LEU A 150 15.12 2.34 4.48
N GLY A 151 16.42 2.46 4.78
CA GLY A 151 17.39 3.10 3.91
C GLY A 151 17.34 4.62 3.92
N LEU A 152 16.75 5.21 4.97
CA LEU A 152 16.71 6.66 5.20
C LEU A 152 17.82 7.05 6.18
N ASP A 153 18.90 7.64 5.68
CA ASP A 153 20.04 8.04 6.52
C ASP A 153 19.72 9.24 7.44
N ALA A 154 20.61 9.45 8.43
CA ALA A 154 20.42 10.47 9.44
C ALA A 154 20.32 11.91 8.90
N GLN A 155 20.91 12.19 7.73
CA GLN A 155 20.81 13.52 7.11
C GLN A 155 19.49 13.69 6.38
N ARG A 156 19.02 12.65 5.68
CA ARG A 156 17.77 12.66 4.91
C ARG A 156 16.54 12.79 5.80
N ILE A 157 16.49 12.07 6.92
CA ILE A 157 15.34 12.13 7.83
C ILE A 157 15.13 13.50 8.49
N GLN A 158 16.16 14.36 8.52
CA GLN A 158 16.09 15.72 9.09
C GLN A 158 15.81 16.79 8.04
N ARG A 159 15.87 16.46 6.75
CA ARG A 159 15.57 17.43 5.67
C ARG A 159 14.07 17.62 5.52
N ALA A 160 13.68 18.83 5.13
CA ALA A 160 12.31 19.11 4.74
C ALA A 160 11.89 18.21 3.56
N ALA A 161 10.65 17.72 3.57
CA ALA A 161 10.17 16.72 2.62
C ALA A 161 10.33 17.14 1.15
N HIS A 162 10.26 18.44 0.84
CA HIS A 162 10.42 18.93 -0.54
C HIS A 162 11.86 18.80 -1.10
N HIS A 163 12.84 18.51 -0.24
CA HIS A 163 14.24 18.25 -0.67
C HIS A 163 14.54 16.75 -0.87
N LEU A 164 13.56 15.88 -0.67
CA LEU A 164 13.70 14.45 -0.79
C LEU A 164 13.27 13.97 -2.17
N SER A 165 13.82 12.84 -2.63
CA SER A 165 13.31 12.13 -3.78
C SER A 165 11.90 11.59 -3.52
N ASP A 166 11.16 11.27 -4.58
CA ASP A 166 9.81 10.72 -4.46
C ASP A 166 9.80 9.40 -3.70
N GLY A 167 10.79 8.52 -3.94
CA GLY A 167 10.95 7.28 -3.20
C GLY A 167 11.22 7.49 -1.71
N GLU A 168 12.05 8.48 -1.34
CA GLU A 168 12.29 8.84 0.07
C GLU A 168 11.05 9.41 0.73
N ARG A 169 10.26 10.21 0.01
CA ARG A 169 8.97 10.72 0.51
C ARG A 169 7.98 9.60 0.77
N VAL A 170 7.86 8.65 -0.15
CA VAL A 170 7.00 7.47 0.03
C VAL A 170 7.44 6.64 1.23
N LYS A 171 8.74 6.36 1.38
CA LYS A 171 9.28 5.65 2.55
C LYS A 171 8.96 6.38 3.85
N GLY A 172 9.14 7.71 3.89
CA GLY A 172 8.81 8.53 5.04
C GLY A 172 7.32 8.55 5.37
N ALA A 173 6.46 8.66 4.36
CA ALA A 173 5.02 8.61 4.50
C ALA A 173 4.54 7.25 5.06
N LEU A 174 5.05 6.15 4.50
CA LEU A 174 4.76 4.82 5.02
C LEU A 174 5.27 4.64 6.45
N ALA A 175 6.48 5.11 6.75
CA ALA A 175 7.02 5.05 8.10
C ALA A 175 6.13 5.79 9.11
N SER A 176 5.59 6.96 8.75
CA SER A 176 4.69 7.71 9.64
C SER A 176 3.39 6.97 9.95
N VAL A 177 2.93 6.13 9.03
CA VAL A 177 1.75 5.28 9.24
C VAL A 177 2.12 4.02 10.02
N LEU A 178 3.19 3.34 9.62
CA LEU A 178 3.58 2.05 10.20
C LEU A 178 4.10 2.17 11.63
N TYR A 179 4.72 3.31 11.97
CA TYR A 179 5.24 3.59 13.32
C TYR A 179 4.29 4.42 14.20
N ALA A 180 3.07 4.68 13.72
CA ALA A 180 2.06 5.37 14.49
C ALA A 180 1.70 4.59 15.78
N ASP A 181 1.20 5.30 16.78
CA ASP A 181 0.64 4.69 17.98
C ASP A 181 -0.87 5.02 18.07
N PRO A 182 -1.74 3.99 18.00
CA PRO A 182 -1.45 2.56 17.83
C PRO A 182 -1.00 2.20 16.41
N ALA A 183 -0.05 1.27 16.29
CA ALA A 183 0.41 0.79 14.99
C ALA A 183 -0.70 0.03 14.25
N PRO A 184 -0.92 0.27 12.95
CA PRO A 184 -1.94 -0.43 12.19
C PRO A 184 -1.60 -1.92 12.08
N GLN A 185 -2.63 -2.77 12.04
CA GLN A 185 -2.53 -4.20 11.74
C GLN A 185 -3.11 -4.53 10.35
N MET A 186 -3.78 -3.55 9.74
CA MET A 186 -4.36 -3.65 8.41
C MET A 186 -4.14 -2.33 7.65
N LEU A 187 -3.74 -2.45 6.39
CA LEU A 187 -3.64 -1.33 5.46
C LEU A 187 -4.71 -1.44 4.38
N LEU A 188 -5.38 -0.33 4.13
CA LEU A 188 -6.30 -0.14 3.03
C LEU A 188 -5.60 0.75 2.00
N LEU A 189 -5.47 0.30 0.76
CA LEU A 189 -4.71 0.98 -0.29
C LEU A 189 -5.64 1.38 -1.43
N ASP A 190 -5.81 2.69 -1.64
CA ASP A 190 -6.67 3.23 -2.71
C ASP A 190 -5.81 3.82 -3.82
N GLU A 191 -5.52 3.02 -4.88
CA GLU A 191 -4.67 3.37 -6.02
C GLU A 191 -3.30 3.96 -5.58
N PRO A 192 -2.55 3.27 -4.72
CA PRO A 192 -1.38 3.85 -4.05
C PRO A 192 -0.22 4.14 -5.02
N GLY A 193 -0.19 3.52 -6.20
CA GLY A 193 0.83 3.72 -7.23
C GLY A 193 0.54 4.87 -8.19
N ASN A 194 -0.66 5.46 -8.17
CA ASN A 194 -1.01 6.53 -9.09
C ASN A 194 -0.15 7.78 -8.85
N ALA A 195 0.40 8.30 -9.93
CA ALA A 195 1.27 9.48 -9.94
C ALA A 195 2.62 9.33 -9.20
N LEU A 196 3.03 8.11 -8.86
CA LEU A 196 4.38 7.83 -8.39
C LEU A 196 5.31 7.60 -9.59
N ASP A 197 6.55 8.10 -9.47
CA ASP A 197 7.61 7.71 -10.38
C ASP A 197 8.05 6.25 -10.14
N LEU A 198 8.87 5.70 -11.02
CA LEU A 198 9.30 4.31 -10.93
C LEU A 198 10.05 4.01 -9.61
N GLY A 199 10.87 4.93 -9.13
CA GLY A 199 11.62 4.77 -7.88
C GLY A 199 10.72 4.77 -6.65
N ALA A 200 9.71 5.64 -6.63
CA ALA A 200 8.72 5.69 -5.57
C ALA A 200 7.82 4.45 -5.56
N LEU A 201 7.43 3.97 -6.75
CA LEU A 201 6.63 2.74 -6.89
C LEU A 201 7.40 1.51 -6.41
N GLN A 202 8.69 1.39 -6.75
CA GLN A 202 9.55 0.31 -6.24
C GLN A 202 9.69 0.36 -4.72
N ALA A 203 9.91 1.55 -4.14
CA ALA A 203 9.99 1.72 -2.69
C ALA A 203 8.68 1.33 -1.98
N LEU A 204 7.53 1.68 -2.56
CA LEU A 204 6.21 1.29 -2.07
C LEU A 204 6.03 -0.24 -2.12
N GLU A 205 6.35 -0.85 -3.27
CA GLU A 205 6.25 -2.29 -3.48
C GLU A 205 7.08 -3.07 -2.47
N GLU A 206 8.38 -2.73 -2.30
CA GLU A 206 9.27 -3.37 -1.34
C GLU A 206 8.71 -3.35 0.08
N LEU A 207 8.19 -2.21 0.53
CA LEU A 207 7.64 -2.06 1.87
C LEU A 207 6.34 -2.84 2.06
N LEU A 208 5.44 -2.84 1.06
CA LEU A 208 4.17 -3.55 1.14
C LEU A 208 4.35 -5.07 1.01
N VAL A 209 5.31 -5.55 0.22
CA VAL A 209 5.66 -6.98 0.13
C VAL A 209 6.11 -7.49 1.49
N ALA A 210 6.95 -6.74 2.17
CA ALA A 210 7.47 -7.09 3.49
C ALA A 210 6.46 -6.85 4.64
N TRP A 211 5.33 -6.21 4.40
CA TRP A 211 4.32 -5.94 5.41
C TRP A 211 3.63 -7.23 5.90
N PRO A 212 3.67 -7.54 7.22
CA PRO A 212 3.12 -8.78 7.76
C PRO A 212 1.62 -8.73 8.09
N GLY A 213 1.03 -7.53 8.11
CA GLY A 213 -0.38 -7.31 8.41
C GLY A 213 -1.30 -7.64 7.23
N ALA A 214 -2.60 -7.39 7.41
CA ALA A 214 -3.55 -7.56 6.32
C ALA A 214 -3.49 -6.37 5.33
N LEU A 215 -3.71 -6.66 4.06
CA LEU A 215 -3.81 -5.67 2.98
C LEU A 215 -5.17 -5.79 2.29
N VAL A 216 -5.85 -4.67 2.08
CA VAL A 216 -6.99 -4.57 1.16
C VAL A 216 -6.63 -3.48 0.14
N MET A 217 -6.51 -3.85 -1.12
CA MET A 217 -5.97 -2.94 -2.13
C MET A 217 -6.91 -2.78 -3.32
N VAL A 218 -7.09 -1.54 -3.75
CA VAL A 218 -7.64 -1.16 -5.04
C VAL A 218 -6.46 -0.73 -5.89
N SER A 219 -6.21 -1.42 -7.00
CA SER A 219 -5.19 -1.01 -7.96
C SER A 219 -5.52 -1.53 -9.35
N HIS A 220 -5.16 -0.75 -10.36
CA HIS A 220 -5.15 -1.15 -11.76
C HIS A 220 -3.75 -1.55 -12.23
N ASP A 221 -2.73 -1.39 -11.38
CA ASP A 221 -1.35 -1.79 -11.66
C ASP A 221 -1.18 -3.30 -11.45
N ARG A 222 -1.05 -4.03 -12.57
CA ARG A 222 -0.86 -5.48 -12.57
C ARG A 222 0.47 -5.90 -11.92
N HIS A 223 1.53 -5.09 -12.05
CA HIS A 223 2.83 -5.39 -11.45
C HIS A 223 2.74 -5.33 -9.93
N LEU A 224 2.15 -4.26 -9.39
CA LEU A 224 1.94 -4.13 -7.95
C LEU A 224 1.07 -5.27 -7.42
N LEU A 225 -0.02 -5.62 -8.11
CA LEU A 225 -0.89 -6.73 -7.69
C LEU A 225 -0.15 -8.07 -7.72
N GLN A 226 0.68 -8.34 -8.74
CA GLN A 226 1.48 -9.56 -8.82
C GLN A 226 2.55 -9.62 -7.72
N ALA A 227 3.23 -8.52 -7.45
CA ALA A 227 4.24 -8.45 -6.39
C ALA A 227 3.63 -8.68 -5.00
N LEU A 228 2.46 -8.11 -4.75
CA LEU A 228 1.77 -8.24 -3.46
C LEU A 228 1.06 -9.58 -3.26
N GLN A 229 0.92 -10.41 -4.28
CA GLN A 229 0.36 -11.77 -4.23
C GLN A 229 -0.96 -11.82 -3.44
N PRO A 230 -2.05 -11.22 -3.92
CA PRO A 230 -3.32 -11.26 -3.22
C PRO A 230 -3.78 -12.70 -2.99
N THR A 231 -4.21 -13.01 -1.78
CA THR A 231 -4.75 -14.33 -1.42
C THR A 231 -6.18 -14.52 -1.91
N GLN A 232 -6.90 -13.42 -2.12
CA GLN A 232 -8.29 -13.40 -2.58
C GLN A 232 -8.55 -12.16 -3.42
N VAL A 233 -9.51 -12.26 -4.33
CA VAL A 233 -9.98 -11.14 -5.15
C VAL A 233 -11.46 -10.89 -4.88
N LEU A 234 -11.80 -9.67 -4.50
CA LEU A 234 -13.17 -9.20 -4.37
C LEU A 234 -13.53 -8.41 -5.64
N GLN A 235 -14.31 -9.00 -6.52
CA GLN A 235 -14.78 -8.33 -7.71
C GLN A 235 -16.11 -7.62 -7.45
N VAL A 236 -16.21 -6.36 -7.88
CA VAL A 236 -17.46 -5.61 -7.90
C VAL A 236 -17.93 -5.41 -9.35
N SER A 237 -19.19 -5.73 -9.60
CA SER A 237 -19.87 -5.54 -10.89
C SER A 237 -21.26 -4.91 -10.69
N ALA A 238 -21.99 -4.73 -11.77
CA ALA A 238 -23.40 -4.30 -11.71
C ALA A 238 -24.29 -5.33 -10.98
N GLU A 239 -23.89 -6.60 -10.99
CA GLU A 239 -24.63 -7.71 -10.35
C GLU A 239 -24.35 -7.81 -8.85
N GLY A 240 -23.28 -7.17 -8.36
CA GLY A 240 -22.90 -7.18 -6.95
C GLY A 240 -21.45 -7.55 -6.71
N TRP A 241 -21.19 -8.09 -5.51
CA TRP A 241 -19.89 -8.50 -5.03
C TRP A 241 -19.67 -9.99 -5.23
N GLN A 242 -18.53 -10.36 -5.78
CA GLN A 242 -18.16 -11.76 -5.99
C GLN A 242 -16.74 -12.02 -5.51
N TRP A 243 -16.56 -13.05 -4.70
CA TRP A 243 -15.25 -13.54 -4.33
C TRP A 243 -14.70 -14.43 -5.43
N ARG A 244 -13.42 -14.28 -5.73
CA ARG A 244 -12.66 -15.12 -6.64
C ARG A 244 -11.38 -15.56 -5.95
N ASP A 245 -10.89 -16.72 -6.34
CA ASP A 245 -9.56 -17.17 -5.97
C ASP A 245 -8.50 -16.22 -6.55
N ALA A 246 -7.30 -16.25 -5.95
CA ALA A 246 -6.19 -15.39 -6.36
C ALA A 246 -5.89 -15.51 -7.86
N LEU A 247 -5.32 -14.45 -8.42
CA LEU A 247 -4.92 -14.33 -9.84
C LEU A 247 -3.76 -15.27 -10.18
#